data_0f97982c65cc35f4d81bcd1014468f55
#
_entry.id   0f97982c65cc35f4d81bcd1014468f55
#
_cell.length_a   1.000
_cell.length_b   1.000
_cell.length_c   1.000
_cell.angle_alpha   90.00
_cell.angle_beta   90.00
_cell.angle_gamma   90.00
#
_symmetry.space_group_name_H-M   'P 1'
#
loop_
_entity.id
_entity.type
_entity.pdbx_description
1 polymer ?
#
loop_
_entity_poly.entity_id
_entity_poly.type
_entity_poly.pdbx_seq_one_letter_code
_entity_poly.pdbx_strand_id
1 'polypeptide(L)'
;LKTNDIRLFAHNGIYEVLLSTGFGDETNVSPVGLHVRGTDLKIFLYKSTKSYEILVRNPKCGITISFDARKFYMALKGEMNNQVRFSKNGFPFIDGDAVLLAECLPEKDEDPATFKVVPHEAMLNIVEFPAFNRANALLIDALVHLTRLPIEEPHTREALRILLIYELSTAKRLAPELANIVDEIVGQVMKAYKL
;
A
#
# COMPACT_ATOMS: atom_id res chain seq x y z
N LEU A 1 14.95 -6.14 -18.20
CA LEU A 1 15.00 -4.71 -18.52
C LEU A 1 15.80 -4.00 -17.43
N LYS A 2 16.76 -3.15 -17.80
CA LYS A 2 17.49 -2.35 -16.81
C LYS A 2 16.53 -1.32 -16.21
N THR A 3 16.66 -1.04 -14.92
CA THR A 3 15.80 -0.13 -14.13
C THR A 3 15.61 1.25 -14.76
N ASN A 4 16.59 1.70 -15.59
CA ASN A 4 16.56 3.02 -16.24
C ASN A 4 15.54 3.14 -17.39
N ASP A 5 14.99 2.01 -17.88
CA ASP A 5 14.09 1.99 -19.04
C ASP A 5 12.60 1.89 -18.65
N ILE A 6 12.31 1.65 -17.38
CA ILE A 6 10.94 1.45 -16.90
C ILE A 6 10.50 2.65 -16.08
N ARG A 7 9.63 3.47 -16.65
CA ARG A 7 8.94 4.54 -15.93
C ARG A 7 7.67 3.98 -15.27
N LEU A 8 7.82 3.39 -14.09
CA LEU A 8 6.66 2.91 -13.31
C LEU A 8 5.81 4.08 -12.77
N PHE A 9 6.42 5.24 -12.57
CA PHE A 9 5.77 6.42 -12.03
C PHE A 9 5.95 7.58 -13.01
N ALA A 10 4.87 7.91 -13.74
CA ALA A 10 4.91 8.89 -14.82
C ALA A 10 4.96 10.35 -14.34
N HIS A 11 4.42 10.61 -13.15
CA HIS A 11 4.23 11.97 -12.61
C HIS A 11 4.68 12.07 -11.17
N ASN A 12 4.94 13.28 -10.71
CA ASN A 12 5.09 13.56 -9.29
C ASN A 12 3.76 13.32 -8.56
N GLY A 13 3.82 12.78 -7.36
CA GLY A 13 2.62 12.50 -6.58
C GLY A 13 2.84 11.44 -5.52
N ILE A 14 1.74 11.00 -4.93
CA ILE A 14 1.70 9.88 -4.01
C ILE A 14 1.03 8.71 -4.73
N TYR A 15 1.68 7.57 -4.73
CA TYR A 15 1.20 6.33 -5.32
C TYR A 15 0.92 5.33 -4.21
N GLU A 16 -0.28 4.80 -4.15
CA GLU A 16 -0.61 3.72 -3.23
C GLU A 16 -0.01 2.41 -3.75
N VAL A 17 0.85 1.81 -2.93
CA VAL A 17 1.61 0.60 -3.25
C VAL A 17 1.62 -0.37 -2.08
N LEU A 18 2.01 -1.61 -2.33
CA LEU A 18 2.21 -2.61 -1.28
C LEU A 18 3.70 -2.77 -1.01
N LEU A 19 4.11 -2.44 0.21
CA LEU A 19 5.48 -2.59 0.69
C LEU A 19 5.65 -3.97 1.30
N SER A 20 6.52 -4.78 0.71
CA SER A 20 6.97 -6.06 1.26
C SER A 20 8.29 -5.88 1.99
N THR A 21 8.37 -6.31 3.23
CA THR A 21 9.57 -6.33 4.06
C THR A 21 9.81 -7.73 4.61
N GLY A 22 11.08 -8.08 4.89
CA GLY A 22 11.39 -9.40 5.42
C GLY A 22 12.79 -9.46 6.04
N PHE A 23 12.91 -10.19 7.15
CA PHE A 23 14.18 -10.47 7.83
C PHE A 23 14.10 -11.82 8.57
N GLY A 24 14.91 -12.79 8.15
CA GLY A 24 14.79 -14.18 8.61
C GLY A 24 13.42 -14.75 8.25
N ASP A 25 12.71 -15.29 9.24
CA ASP A 25 11.35 -15.82 9.06
C ASP A 25 10.25 -14.76 9.22
N GLU A 26 10.62 -13.54 9.59
CA GLU A 26 9.68 -12.43 9.72
C GLU A 26 9.41 -11.78 8.38
N THR A 27 8.14 -11.71 7.99
CA THR A 27 7.68 -11.03 6.79
C THR A 27 6.52 -10.10 7.12
N ASN A 28 6.39 -9.01 6.36
CA ASN A 28 5.24 -8.12 6.45
C ASN A 28 4.93 -7.51 5.09
N VAL A 29 3.65 -7.37 4.80
CA VAL A 29 3.12 -6.63 3.65
C VAL A 29 2.19 -5.55 4.16
N SER A 30 2.44 -4.30 3.79
CA SER A 30 1.60 -3.17 4.21
C SER A 30 1.33 -2.21 3.06
N PRO A 31 0.11 -1.66 2.94
CA PRO A 31 -0.15 -0.53 2.07
C PRO A 31 0.64 0.69 2.56
N VAL A 32 1.27 1.40 1.63
CA VAL A 32 2.00 2.64 1.92
C VAL A 32 1.86 3.63 0.76
N GLY A 33 1.91 4.91 1.07
CA GLY A 33 2.04 5.96 0.07
C GLY A 33 3.51 6.12 -0.35
N LEU A 34 3.83 5.82 -1.61
CA LEU A 34 5.12 6.12 -2.21
C LEU A 34 5.11 7.54 -2.77
N HIS A 35 5.89 8.42 -2.18
CA HIS A 35 6.05 9.80 -2.62
C HIS A 35 7.09 9.87 -3.73
N VAL A 36 6.69 10.37 -4.89
CA VAL A 36 7.53 10.51 -6.10
C VAL A 36 7.74 11.98 -6.42
N ARG A 37 9.00 12.40 -6.52
CA ARG A 37 9.41 13.72 -7.01
C ARG A 37 10.59 13.56 -7.97
N GLY A 38 10.32 13.56 -9.27
CA GLY A 38 11.32 13.25 -10.29
C GLY A 38 11.87 11.83 -10.09
N THR A 39 13.16 11.73 -9.75
CA THR A 39 13.83 10.46 -9.44
C THR A 39 13.89 10.17 -7.93
N ASP A 40 13.42 11.09 -7.08
CA ASP A 40 13.41 10.93 -5.63
C ASP A 40 12.15 10.16 -5.21
N LEU A 41 12.37 9.01 -4.59
CA LEU A 41 11.33 8.12 -4.10
C LEU A 41 11.44 8.01 -2.59
N LYS A 42 10.34 8.26 -1.86
CA LYS A 42 10.31 8.20 -0.38
C LYS A 42 9.06 7.51 0.13
N ILE A 43 9.21 6.84 1.27
CA ILE A 43 8.09 6.35 2.08
C ILE A 43 8.20 6.89 3.50
N PHE A 44 7.06 6.98 4.18
CA PHE A 44 6.95 7.43 5.57
C PHE A 44 6.33 6.32 6.40
N LEU A 45 7.03 5.89 7.45
CA LEU A 45 6.57 4.78 8.29
C LEU A 45 6.56 5.20 9.76
N TYR A 46 5.44 4.98 10.43
CA TYR A 46 5.39 5.14 11.89
C TYR A 46 6.27 4.09 12.56
N LYS A 47 7.02 4.50 13.59
CA LYS A 47 7.95 3.62 14.32
C LYS A 47 7.28 2.43 14.99
N SER A 48 5.98 2.53 15.25
CA SER A 48 5.15 1.45 15.80
C SER A 48 4.78 0.36 14.79
N THR A 49 5.15 0.50 13.51
CA THR A 49 4.75 -0.45 12.47
C THR A 49 5.76 -1.58 12.31
N LYS A 50 5.26 -2.78 11.98
CA LYS A 50 6.10 -3.95 11.70
C LYS A 50 7.07 -3.72 10.54
N SER A 51 6.63 -3.01 9.48
CA SER A 51 7.50 -2.67 8.35
C SER A 51 8.69 -1.82 8.78
N TYR A 52 8.50 -0.83 9.68
CA TYR A 52 9.60 -0.03 10.22
C TYR A 52 10.60 -0.91 10.99
N GLU A 53 10.12 -1.76 11.91
CA GLU A 53 10.97 -2.65 12.71
C GLU A 53 11.85 -3.56 11.84
N ILE A 54 11.28 -4.08 10.73
CA ILE A 54 12.02 -4.94 9.81
C ILE A 54 13.03 -4.12 9.00
N LEU A 55 12.64 -2.96 8.44
CA LEU A 55 13.51 -2.15 7.58
C LEU A 55 14.73 -1.58 8.31
N VAL A 56 14.63 -1.30 9.59
CA VAL A 56 15.78 -0.88 10.41
C VAL A 56 16.85 -1.98 10.50
N ARG A 57 16.43 -3.24 10.47
CA ARG A 57 17.34 -4.42 10.53
C ARG A 57 17.79 -4.89 9.14
N ASN A 58 16.92 -4.75 8.14
CA ASN A 58 17.20 -5.15 6.75
C ASN A 58 16.55 -4.14 5.79
N PRO A 59 17.33 -3.31 5.10
CA PRO A 59 16.80 -2.26 4.24
C PRO A 59 16.16 -2.78 2.94
N LYS A 60 16.33 -4.07 2.60
CA LYS A 60 15.76 -4.65 1.40
C LYS A 60 14.24 -4.70 1.46
N CYS A 61 13.61 -4.25 0.40
CA CYS A 61 12.16 -4.22 0.29
C CYS A 61 11.69 -4.51 -1.15
N GLY A 62 10.43 -4.87 -1.29
CA GLY A 62 9.72 -4.95 -2.55
C GLY A 62 8.56 -3.96 -2.54
N ILE A 63 8.48 -3.13 -3.57
CA ILE A 63 7.36 -2.22 -3.79
C ILE A 63 6.52 -2.80 -4.92
N THR A 64 5.34 -3.30 -4.56
CA THR A 64 4.42 -3.94 -5.50
C THR A 64 3.35 -2.96 -5.92
N ILE A 65 3.20 -2.77 -7.23
CA ILE A 65 2.11 -2.04 -7.85
C ILE A 65 1.01 -3.04 -8.16
N SER A 66 -0.21 -2.73 -7.77
CA SER A 66 -1.38 -3.54 -8.10
C SER A 66 -2.60 -2.66 -8.34
N PHE A 67 -3.42 -3.05 -9.31
CA PHE A 67 -4.72 -2.45 -9.58
C PHE A 67 -5.87 -3.20 -8.87
N ASP A 68 -5.56 -4.24 -8.10
CA ASP A 68 -6.54 -5.03 -7.35
C ASP A 68 -6.65 -4.52 -5.89
N ALA A 69 -7.72 -3.79 -5.59
CA ALA A 69 -8.00 -3.25 -4.27
C ALA A 69 -8.11 -4.33 -3.16
N ARG A 70 -8.46 -5.57 -3.52
CA ARG A 70 -8.54 -6.69 -2.55
C ARG A 70 -7.19 -6.97 -1.91
N LYS A 71 -6.09 -6.83 -2.68
CA LYS A 71 -4.73 -7.01 -2.14
C LYS A 71 -4.39 -5.98 -1.07
N PHE A 72 -4.81 -4.72 -1.25
CA PHE A 72 -4.63 -3.68 -0.24
C PHE A 72 -5.40 -4.00 1.04
N TYR A 73 -6.65 -4.44 0.90
CA TYR A 73 -7.45 -4.86 2.05
C TYR A 73 -6.84 -6.05 2.80
N MET A 74 -6.43 -7.11 2.08
CA MET A 74 -5.77 -8.27 2.67
C MET A 74 -4.46 -7.90 3.36
N ALA A 75 -3.69 -6.97 2.79
CA ALA A 75 -2.46 -6.48 3.39
C ALA A 75 -2.71 -5.74 4.71
N LEU A 76 -3.76 -4.90 4.79
CA LEU A 76 -4.17 -4.24 6.04
C LEU A 76 -4.54 -5.25 7.13
N LYS A 77 -5.08 -6.40 6.77
CA LYS A 77 -5.41 -7.50 7.70
C LYS A 77 -4.21 -8.41 8.03
N GLY A 78 -3.05 -8.19 7.41
CA GLY A 78 -1.87 -9.06 7.55
C GLY A 78 -1.99 -10.42 6.85
N GLU A 79 -3.03 -10.63 6.04
CA GLU A 79 -3.31 -11.90 5.37
C GLU A 79 -2.37 -12.18 4.17
N MET A 80 -1.52 -11.21 3.81
CA MET A 80 -0.55 -11.37 2.73
C MET A 80 0.88 -11.68 3.20
N ASN A 81 1.14 -11.69 4.49
CA ASN A 81 2.51 -11.85 5.01
C ASN A 81 3.13 -13.19 4.62
N ASN A 82 2.34 -14.26 4.56
CA ASN A 82 2.78 -15.59 4.13
C ASN A 82 2.97 -15.74 2.61
N GLN A 83 2.61 -14.74 1.82
CA GLN A 83 2.79 -14.71 0.38
C GLN A 83 4.11 -14.06 -0.04
N VAL A 84 4.88 -13.51 0.91
CA VAL A 84 6.18 -12.91 0.64
C VAL A 84 7.15 -13.98 0.17
N ARG A 85 7.76 -13.71 -0.98
CA ARG A 85 8.86 -14.50 -1.55
C ARG A 85 10.13 -13.67 -1.55
N PHE A 86 11.26 -14.32 -1.72
CA PHE A 86 12.55 -13.65 -1.81
C PHE A 86 13.16 -13.85 -3.19
N SER A 87 13.67 -12.77 -3.77
CA SER A 87 14.48 -12.84 -4.99
C SER A 87 15.80 -13.56 -4.72
N LYS A 88 16.55 -13.90 -5.78
CA LYS A 88 17.91 -14.50 -5.66
C LYS A 88 18.87 -13.63 -4.83
N ASN A 89 18.66 -12.31 -4.83
CA ASN A 89 19.46 -11.35 -4.09
C ASN A 89 18.87 -11.03 -2.70
N GLY A 90 17.85 -11.78 -2.25
CA GLY A 90 17.25 -11.65 -0.94
C GLY A 90 16.34 -10.45 -0.75
N PHE A 91 15.78 -9.87 -1.82
CA PHE A 91 14.75 -8.84 -1.72
C PHE A 91 13.38 -9.51 -1.51
N PRO A 92 12.64 -9.14 -0.44
CA PRO A 92 11.28 -9.65 -0.22
C PRO A 92 10.31 -9.00 -1.23
N PHE A 93 9.34 -9.76 -1.75
CA PHE A 93 8.30 -9.25 -2.62
C PHE A 93 7.06 -10.14 -2.64
N ILE A 94 5.95 -9.60 -3.08
CA ILE A 94 4.73 -10.32 -3.44
C ILE A 94 4.44 -10.12 -4.93
N ASP A 95 3.62 -10.99 -5.51
CA ASP A 95 3.19 -10.84 -6.90
C ASP A 95 2.23 -9.67 -7.07
N GLY A 96 2.42 -8.92 -8.16
CA GLY A 96 1.59 -7.82 -8.57
C GLY A 96 1.74 -7.52 -10.05
N ASP A 97 1.15 -6.43 -10.51
CA ASP A 97 1.22 -6.00 -11.91
C ASP A 97 2.64 -5.55 -12.26
N ALA A 98 3.31 -4.90 -11.32
CA ALA A 98 4.73 -4.63 -11.35
C ALA A 98 5.34 -4.71 -9.95
N VAL A 99 6.62 -5.05 -9.86
CA VAL A 99 7.38 -5.08 -8.61
C VAL A 99 8.69 -4.33 -8.78
N LEU A 100 8.97 -3.39 -7.90
CA LEU A 100 10.25 -2.71 -7.79
C LEU A 100 11.01 -3.26 -6.58
N LEU A 101 12.09 -3.99 -6.82
CA LEU A 101 13.02 -4.42 -5.78
C LEU A 101 13.92 -3.23 -5.43
N ALA A 102 13.98 -2.86 -4.16
CA ALA A 102 14.62 -1.64 -3.72
C ALA A 102 15.26 -1.79 -2.33
N GLU A 103 16.12 -0.86 -1.97
CA GLU A 103 16.53 -0.62 -0.60
C GLU A 103 15.85 0.62 -0.05
N CYS A 104 15.29 0.50 1.15
CA CYS A 104 14.67 1.59 1.90
C CYS A 104 15.68 2.08 2.94
N LEU A 105 16.40 3.15 2.62
CA LEU A 105 17.47 3.69 3.47
C LEU A 105 16.91 4.78 4.41
N PRO A 106 17.15 4.72 5.73
CA PRO A 106 16.73 5.75 6.67
C PRO A 106 17.29 7.12 6.26
N GLU A 107 16.45 8.14 6.19
CA GLU A 107 16.84 9.52 5.88
C GLU A 107 16.59 10.46 7.05
N LYS A 108 15.44 10.31 7.73
CA LYS A 108 15.08 11.07 8.94
C LYS A 108 14.47 10.16 9.98
N ASP A 109 14.96 10.29 11.22
CA ASP A 109 14.48 9.52 12.37
C ASP A 109 13.41 10.27 13.17
N GLU A 110 12.41 10.83 12.48
CA GLU A 110 11.20 11.42 13.03
C GLU A 110 10.13 10.33 13.26
N ASP A 111 8.91 10.71 13.67
CA ASP A 111 7.77 9.80 13.66
C ASP A 111 6.58 10.49 12.98
N PRO A 112 6.22 10.11 11.75
CA PRO A 112 6.77 8.98 10.98
C PRO A 112 8.21 9.19 10.49
N ALA A 113 8.99 8.11 10.50
CA ALA A 113 10.33 8.09 9.96
C ALA A 113 10.31 8.13 8.43
N THR A 114 11.29 8.82 7.83
CA THR A 114 11.43 8.93 6.39
C THR A 114 12.47 7.96 5.88
N PHE A 115 12.12 7.18 4.86
CA PHE A 115 13.04 6.30 4.15
C PHE A 115 13.16 6.73 2.68
N LYS A 116 14.38 6.87 2.21
CA LYS A 116 14.68 7.01 0.78
C LYS A 116 14.63 5.63 0.13
N VAL A 117 13.88 5.51 -0.96
CA VAL A 117 13.78 4.28 -1.74
C VAL A 117 14.79 4.31 -2.87
N VAL A 118 15.72 3.36 -2.88
CA VAL A 118 16.77 3.21 -3.90
C VAL A 118 16.44 1.98 -4.76
N PRO A 119 15.98 2.16 -6.00
CA PRO A 119 15.63 1.07 -6.91
C PRO A 119 16.85 0.24 -7.33
N HIS A 120 16.68 -1.09 -7.38
CA HIS A 120 17.67 -2.05 -7.90
C HIS A 120 17.19 -2.74 -9.17
N GLU A 121 15.99 -3.30 -9.15
CA GLU A 121 15.45 -4.07 -10.26
C GLU A 121 13.93 -3.87 -10.34
N ALA A 122 13.39 -3.83 -11.55
CA ALA A 122 11.95 -3.81 -11.77
C ALA A 122 11.51 -5.04 -12.55
N MET A 123 10.46 -5.69 -12.06
CA MET A 123 9.79 -6.82 -12.71
C MET A 123 8.40 -6.36 -13.17
N LEU A 124 8.10 -6.60 -14.45
CA LEU A 124 6.77 -6.35 -15.01
C LEU A 124 6.08 -7.68 -15.25
N ASN A 125 4.94 -7.87 -14.62
CA ASN A 125 4.13 -9.09 -14.74
C ASN A 125 2.84 -8.82 -15.52
N ILE A 126 2.71 -7.65 -16.13
CA ILE A 126 1.51 -7.25 -16.88
C ILE A 126 1.46 -8.07 -18.17
N VAL A 127 0.54 -9.00 -18.24
CA VAL A 127 0.19 -9.74 -19.47
C VAL A 127 -0.80 -8.93 -20.32
N GLU A 128 -1.68 -8.19 -19.64
CA GLU A 128 -2.67 -7.27 -20.24
C GLU A 128 -2.69 -5.97 -19.44
N PHE A 129 -2.76 -4.82 -20.12
CA PHE A 129 -2.93 -3.53 -19.45
C PHE A 129 -4.37 -3.45 -18.92
N PRO A 130 -4.60 -3.47 -17.60
CA PRO A 130 -5.95 -3.37 -17.07
C PRO A 130 -6.48 -1.95 -17.35
N ALA A 131 -7.71 -1.87 -17.85
CA ALA A 131 -8.42 -0.61 -17.92
C ALA A 131 -8.62 -0.05 -16.49
N PHE A 132 -8.64 1.28 -16.37
CA PHE A 132 -8.93 1.94 -15.09
C PHE A 132 -10.29 1.47 -14.56
N ASN A 133 -10.28 0.85 -13.38
CA ASN A 133 -11.47 0.37 -12.71
C ASN A 133 -11.83 1.32 -11.56
N ARG A 134 -12.93 2.07 -11.73
CA ARG A 134 -13.38 3.07 -10.74
C ARG A 134 -13.74 2.45 -9.39
N ALA A 135 -14.28 1.23 -9.36
CA ALA A 135 -14.63 0.57 -8.10
C ALA A 135 -13.38 0.22 -7.28
N ASN A 136 -12.35 -0.33 -7.93
CA ASN A 136 -11.06 -0.58 -7.26
C ASN A 136 -10.41 0.71 -6.77
N ALA A 137 -10.43 1.78 -7.57
CA ALA A 137 -9.88 3.07 -7.16
C ALA A 137 -10.60 3.64 -5.92
N LEU A 138 -11.94 3.62 -5.92
CA LEU A 138 -12.75 4.04 -4.77
C LEU A 138 -12.51 3.19 -3.53
N LEU A 139 -12.34 1.87 -3.69
CA LEU A 139 -12.06 1.00 -2.55
C LEU A 139 -10.65 1.26 -1.99
N ILE A 140 -9.64 1.49 -2.82
CA ILE A 140 -8.29 1.86 -2.36
C ILE A 140 -8.34 3.19 -1.59
N ASP A 141 -9.03 4.21 -2.12
CA ASP A 141 -9.17 5.50 -1.46
C ASP A 141 -9.91 5.39 -0.12
N ALA A 142 -11.00 4.60 -0.09
CA ALA A 142 -11.72 4.26 1.13
C ALA A 142 -10.83 3.58 2.19
N LEU A 143 -9.92 2.69 1.79
CA LEU A 143 -8.97 2.05 2.71
C LEU A 143 -7.96 3.06 3.28
N VAL A 144 -7.49 4.02 2.47
CA VAL A 144 -6.65 5.13 2.96
C VAL A 144 -7.40 5.97 3.98
N HIS A 145 -8.65 6.35 3.69
CA HIS A 145 -9.50 7.12 4.62
C HIS A 145 -9.78 6.35 5.91
N LEU A 146 -10.05 5.04 5.82
CA LEU A 146 -10.27 4.18 6.97
C LEU A 146 -9.09 4.20 7.96
N THR A 147 -7.85 4.15 7.45
CA THR A 147 -6.65 4.16 8.30
C THR A 147 -6.40 5.53 8.95
N ARG A 148 -6.93 6.61 8.37
CA ARG A 148 -6.81 7.98 8.89
C ARG A 148 -7.88 8.35 9.91
N LEU A 149 -9.07 7.76 9.83
CA LEU A 149 -10.17 8.08 10.74
C LEU A 149 -9.80 8.16 12.23
N PRO A 150 -8.97 7.24 12.80
CA PRO A 150 -8.65 7.26 14.22
C PRO A 150 -7.77 8.44 14.65
N ILE A 151 -6.96 8.99 13.72
CA ILE A 151 -5.93 10.00 14.01
C ILE A 151 -6.33 11.41 13.62
N GLU A 152 -7.46 11.59 12.92
CA GLU A 152 -7.93 12.89 12.45
C GLU A 152 -8.68 13.68 13.53
N GLU A 153 -8.64 15.00 13.40
CA GLU A 153 -9.42 15.92 14.23
C GLU A 153 -10.94 15.72 14.03
N PRO A 154 -11.79 16.02 15.03
CA PRO A 154 -13.22 15.69 15.00
C PRO A 154 -13.97 16.18 13.77
N HIS A 155 -13.74 17.41 13.30
CA HIS A 155 -14.42 17.94 12.12
C HIS A 155 -13.97 17.27 10.81
N THR A 156 -12.66 17.00 10.68
CA THR A 156 -12.10 16.26 9.53
C THR A 156 -12.56 14.83 9.54
N ARG A 157 -12.61 14.20 10.71
CA ARG A 157 -13.11 12.82 10.89
C ARG A 157 -14.54 12.66 10.40
N GLU A 158 -15.43 13.61 10.68
CA GLU A 158 -16.82 13.56 10.20
C GLU A 158 -16.89 13.67 8.68
N ALA A 159 -16.12 14.56 8.07
CA ALA A 159 -16.03 14.68 6.61
C ALA A 159 -15.50 13.39 5.97
N LEU A 160 -14.45 12.80 6.53
CA LEU A 160 -13.90 11.52 6.06
C LEU A 160 -14.89 10.38 6.20
N ARG A 161 -15.67 10.36 7.27
CA ARG A 161 -16.72 9.36 7.47
C ARG A 161 -17.79 9.39 6.39
N ILE A 162 -18.25 10.59 6.02
CA ILE A 162 -19.23 10.78 4.94
C ILE A 162 -18.64 10.32 3.60
N LEU A 163 -17.39 10.70 3.32
CA LEU A 163 -16.69 10.34 2.10
C LEU A 163 -16.50 8.83 2.01
N LEU A 164 -16.05 8.19 3.08
CA LEU A 164 -15.85 6.75 3.17
C LEU A 164 -17.15 5.97 2.89
N ILE A 165 -18.29 6.40 3.44
CA ILE A 165 -19.60 5.78 3.17
C ILE A 165 -19.95 5.89 1.68
N TYR A 166 -19.73 7.06 1.07
CA TYR A 166 -19.99 7.27 -0.35
C TYR A 166 -19.10 6.38 -1.23
N GLU A 167 -17.82 6.31 -0.95
CA GLU A 167 -16.84 5.50 -1.70
C GLU A 167 -17.19 4.02 -1.61
N LEU A 168 -17.42 3.50 -0.41
CA LEU A 168 -17.75 2.10 -0.18
C LEU A 168 -19.08 1.72 -0.85
N SER A 169 -20.12 2.53 -0.68
CA SER A 169 -21.42 2.27 -1.30
C SER A 169 -21.36 2.30 -2.82
N THR A 170 -20.56 3.21 -3.37
CA THR A 170 -20.36 3.33 -4.81
C THR A 170 -19.51 2.17 -5.36
N ALA A 171 -18.43 1.78 -4.69
CA ALA A 171 -17.61 0.63 -5.06
C ALA A 171 -18.44 -0.66 -5.10
N LYS A 172 -19.24 -0.92 -4.07
CA LYS A 172 -20.15 -2.07 -4.01
C LYS A 172 -21.16 -2.11 -5.17
N ARG A 173 -21.72 -0.95 -5.53
CA ARG A 173 -22.69 -0.85 -6.63
C ARG A 173 -22.06 -1.08 -7.99
N LEU A 174 -20.81 -0.62 -8.20
CA LEU A 174 -20.10 -0.72 -9.47
C LEU A 174 -19.42 -2.08 -9.69
N ALA A 175 -19.06 -2.77 -8.62
CA ALA A 175 -18.37 -4.06 -8.62
C ALA A 175 -18.96 -4.96 -7.53
N PRO A 176 -20.06 -5.68 -7.82
CA PRO A 176 -20.72 -6.56 -6.84
C PRO A 176 -19.80 -7.62 -6.22
N GLU A 177 -18.73 -8.01 -6.92
CA GLU A 177 -17.71 -8.93 -6.43
C GLU A 177 -16.90 -8.38 -5.24
N LEU A 178 -16.93 -7.07 -5.00
CA LEU A 178 -16.32 -6.42 -3.85
C LEU A 178 -17.26 -6.31 -2.65
N ALA A 179 -18.52 -6.74 -2.78
CA ALA A 179 -19.57 -6.53 -1.77
C ALA A 179 -19.16 -7.08 -0.39
N ASN A 180 -18.60 -8.28 -0.31
CA ASN A 180 -18.22 -8.89 0.96
C ASN A 180 -17.16 -8.06 1.71
N ILE A 181 -16.16 -7.54 0.99
CA ILE A 181 -15.10 -6.68 1.56
C ILE A 181 -15.72 -5.37 2.04
N VAL A 182 -16.57 -4.76 1.23
CA VAL A 182 -17.24 -3.50 1.59
C VAL A 182 -18.11 -3.69 2.83
N ASP A 183 -18.91 -4.75 2.91
CA ASP A 183 -19.77 -5.01 4.05
C ASP A 183 -18.98 -5.27 5.34
N GLU A 184 -17.81 -5.93 5.23
CA GLU A 184 -16.91 -6.13 6.37
C GLU A 184 -16.35 -4.78 6.87
N ILE A 185 -15.88 -3.91 5.95
CA ILE A 185 -15.35 -2.58 6.30
C ILE A 185 -16.44 -1.72 6.95
N VAL A 186 -17.62 -1.68 6.35
CA VAL A 186 -18.77 -0.95 6.93
C VAL A 186 -19.07 -1.46 8.33
N GLY A 187 -19.10 -2.77 8.54
CA GLY A 187 -19.31 -3.37 9.86
C GLY A 187 -18.24 -2.98 10.89
N GLN A 188 -16.98 -2.84 10.49
CA GLN A 188 -15.89 -2.36 11.35
C GLN A 188 -16.07 -0.88 11.71
N VAL A 189 -16.40 -0.04 10.73
CA VAL A 189 -16.64 1.40 10.94
C VAL A 189 -17.84 1.61 11.90
N MET A 190 -18.94 0.92 11.66
CA MET A 190 -20.13 1.01 12.52
C MET A 190 -19.84 0.63 13.97
N LYS A 191 -19.08 -0.45 14.19
CA LYS A 191 -18.69 -0.88 15.56
C LYS A 191 -17.74 0.12 16.22
N ALA A 192 -16.75 0.62 15.50
CA ALA A 192 -15.75 1.52 16.05
C ALA A 192 -16.32 2.88 16.44
N TYR A 193 -17.31 3.37 15.70
CA TYR A 193 -17.88 4.72 15.87
C TYR A 193 -19.29 4.75 16.44
N LYS A 194 -19.82 3.59 16.89
CA LYS A 194 -21.16 3.46 17.53
C LYS A 194 -22.29 4.08 16.69
N LEU A 195 -22.26 3.77 15.39
CA LEU A 195 -23.29 4.21 14.45
C LEU A 195 -24.47 3.23 14.40
#